data_d101467da64fc623dba2ebbe9c6f0923
#
_entry.id   d101467da64fc623dba2ebbe9c6f0923
#
_cell.length_a   1.000
_cell.length_b   1.000
_cell.length_c   1.000
_cell.angle_alpha   90.00
_cell.angle_beta   90.00
_cell.angle_gamma   90.00
#
_symmetry.space_group_name_H-M   'P 1'
#
loop_
_entity.id
_entity.type
_entity.pdbx_description
1 polymer ?
#
loop_
_entity_poly.entity_id
_entity_poly.type
_entity_poly.pdbx_seq_one_letter_code
_entity_poly.pdbx_strand_id
1 'polypeptide(L)'
;MTDSEALLKEYNDYRDRIEVWKKQHGIFHNDIKKLEDSVDKMMDKRSDVLIDYRRTKKQRYLDEANEILQNVINHIKKFSKVELLASLSKR
;
A
#
# COMPACT_ATOMS: atom_id res chain seq x y z
N MET A 1 -14.36 -8.08 13.26
CA MET A 1 -14.21 -8.46 11.87
C MET A 1 -13.30 -7.52 11.14
N THR A 2 -12.26 -8.06 10.57
CA THR A 2 -11.40 -7.25 9.73
C THR A 2 -12.15 -7.04 8.43
N ASP A 3 -12.68 -5.89 8.27
CA ASP A 3 -13.40 -5.61 7.06
C ASP A 3 -12.42 -5.27 5.94
N SER A 4 -12.47 -6.08 4.89
CA SER A 4 -11.73 -5.78 3.67
C SER A 4 -12.03 -4.37 3.18
N GLU A 5 -13.27 -3.92 3.39
CA GLU A 5 -13.68 -2.55 3.04
C GLU A 5 -12.95 -1.49 3.84
N ALA A 6 -12.78 -1.71 5.15
CA ALA A 6 -12.05 -0.77 6.01
C ALA A 6 -10.58 -0.69 5.60
N LEU A 7 -9.97 -1.84 5.31
CA LEU A 7 -8.59 -1.89 4.83
C LEU A 7 -8.42 -1.20 3.48
N LEU A 8 -9.35 -1.43 2.55
CA LEU A 8 -9.33 -0.79 1.24
C LEU A 8 -9.47 0.72 1.35
N LYS A 9 -10.35 1.19 2.23
CA LYS A 9 -10.52 2.62 2.46
C LYS A 9 -9.24 3.24 2.99
N GLU A 10 -8.62 2.60 3.98
CA GLU A 10 -7.34 3.06 4.53
C GLU A 10 -6.23 3.06 3.47
N TYR A 11 -6.16 2.02 2.65
CA TYR A 11 -5.23 1.94 1.53
C TYR A 11 -5.43 3.10 0.55
N ASN A 12 -6.68 3.38 0.17
CA ASN A 12 -7.00 4.47 -0.75
C ASN A 12 -6.59 5.82 -0.17
N ASP A 13 -6.80 6.04 1.13
CA ASP A 13 -6.37 7.27 1.81
C ASP A 13 -4.84 7.43 1.73
N TYR A 14 -4.09 6.35 1.91
CA TYR A 14 -2.63 6.39 1.79
C TYR A 14 -2.17 6.59 0.35
N ARG A 15 -2.87 6.02 -0.63
CA ARG A 15 -2.56 6.25 -2.04
C ARG A 15 -2.76 7.72 -2.40
N ASP A 16 -3.81 8.36 -1.89
CA ASP A 16 -4.04 9.79 -2.09
C ASP A 16 -2.90 10.62 -1.50
N ARG A 17 -2.38 10.23 -0.36
CA ARG A 17 -1.21 10.88 0.24
C ARG A 17 0.03 10.75 -0.63
N ILE A 18 0.24 9.59 -1.24
CA ILE A 18 1.35 9.39 -2.19
C ILE A 18 1.24 10.37 -3.35
N GLU A 19 0.04 10.57 -3.88
CA GLU A 19 -0.18 11.53 -4.96
C GLU A 19 0.16 12.96 -4.52
N VAL A 20 -0.20 13.33 -3.28
CA VAL A 20 0.17 14.63 -2.72
C VAL A 20 1.69 14.75 -2.59
N TRP A 21 2.37 13.72 -2.12
CA TRP A 21 3.84 13.72 -1.99
C TRP A 21 4.52 13.88 -3.35
N LYS A 22 4.00 13.23 -4.38
CA LYS A 22 4.51 13.37 -5.76
C LYS A 22 4.43 14.83 -6.22
N LYS A 23 3.34 15.50 -5.92
CA LYS A 23 3.18 16.92 -6.27
C LYS A 23 4.12 17.83 -5.48
N GLN A 24 4.34 17.51 -4.21
CA GLN A 24 5.20 18.31 -3.33
C GLN A 24 6.68 18.12 -3.60
N HIS A 25 7.11 16.91 -3.92
CA HIS A 25 8.52 16.54 -4.06
C HIS A 25 8.94 16.27 -5.50
N GLY A 26 8.01 16.33 -6.43
CA GLY A 26 8.24 16.03 -7.84
C GLY A 26 7.89 14.59 -8.19
N ILE A 27 7.31 14.43 -9.37
CA ILE A 27 6.85 13.11 -9.85
C ILE A 27 7.98 12.12 -10.10
N PHE A 28 9.22 12.61 -10.21
CA PHE A 28 10.40 11.78 -10.46
C PHE A 28 11.21 11.48 -9.19
N HIS A 29 10.65 11.76 -8.02
CA HIS A 29 11.35 11.49 -6.78
C HIS A 29 11.57 9.98 -6.64
N ASN A 30 12.85 9.56 -6.56
CA ASN A 30 13.22 8.14 -6.59
C ASN A 30 12.60 7.32 -5.47
N ASP A 31 12.57 7.86 -4.26
CA ASP A 31 12.05 7.13 -3.10
C ASP A 31 10.56 6.89 -3.21
N ILE A 32 9.82 7.91 -3.71
CA ILE A 32 8.37 7.78 -3.93
C ILE A 32 8.11 6.76 -5.05
N LYS A 33 8.91 6.79 -6.10
CA LYS A 33 8.79 5.84 -7.20
C LYS A 33 9.05 4.40 -6.73
N LYS A 34 10.06 4.19 -5.90
CA LYS A 34 10.35 2.88 -5.31
C LYS A 34 9.20 2.40 -4.43
N LEU A 35 8.61 3.30 -3.65
CA LEU A 35 7.44 2.99 -2.83
C LEU A 35 6.28 2.55 -3.70
N GLU A 36 5.97 3.30 -4.75
CA GLU A 36 4.87 2.94 -5.67
C GLU A 36 5.10 1.58 -6.32
N ASP A 37 6.32 1.31 -6.81
CA ASP A 37 6.65 0.04 -7.43
C ASP A 37 6.48 -1.12 -6.46
N SER A 38 6.90 -0.95 -5.22
CA SER A 38 6.74 -1.94 -4.16
C SER A 38 5.27 -2.20 -3.86
N VAL A 39 4.50 -1.14 -3.73
CA VAL A 39 3.06 -1.22 -3.46
C VAL A 39 2.35 -1.93 -4.62
N ASP A 40 2.68 -1.58 -5.85
CA ASP A 40 2.08 -2.20 -7.03
C ASP A 40 2.36 -3.69 -7.10
N LYS A 41 3.58 -4.13 -6.77
CA LYS A 41 3.92 -5.55 -6.71
C LYS A 41 3.12 -6.29 -5.65
N MET A 42 2.97 -5.70 -4.48
CA MET A 42 2.17 -6.28 -3.40
C MET A 42 0.70 -6.39 -3.79
N MET A 43 0.17 -5.37 -4.46
CA MET A 43 -1.23 -5.36 -4.89
C MET A 43 -1.48 -6.36 -6.03
N ASP A 44 -0.51 -6.58 -6.90
CA ASP A 44 -0.59 -7.62 -7.93
C ASP A 44 -0.69 -9.01 -7.29
N LYS A 45 0.13 -9.26 -6.29
CA LYS A 45 0.08 -10.52 -5.54
C LYS A 45 -1.28 -10.71 -4.86
N ARG A 46 -1.80 -9.64 -4.26
CA ARG A 46 -3.14 -9.65 -3.66
C ARG A 46 -4.20 -10.02 -4.69
N SER A 47 -4.12 -9.45 -5.90
CA SER A 47 -5.06 -9.75 -6.98
C SER A 47 -5.04 -11.24 -7.35
N ASP A 48 -3.85 -11.84 -7.44
CA ASP A 48 -3.70 -13.27 -7.73
C ASP A 48 -4.35 -14.12 -6.65
N VAL A 49 -4.15 -13.77 -5.39
CA VAL A 49 -4.76 -14.47 -4.26
C VAL A 49 -6.29 -14.36 -4.29
N LEU A 50 -6.81 -13.18 -4.66
CA LEU A 50 -8.25 -12.98 -4.79
C LEU A 50 -8.86 -13.80 -5.93
N ILE A 51 -8.12 -14.00 -7.01
CA ILE A 51 -8.56 -14.90 -8.10
C ILE A 51 -8.70 -16.32 -7.56
N ASP A 52 -7.73 -16.79 -6.79
CA ASP A 52 -7.79 -18.11 -6.15
C ASP A 52 -8.97 -18.20 -5.18
N TYR A 53 -9.24 -17.15 -4.42
CA TYR A 53 -10.41 -17.11 -3.54
C TYR A 53 -11.71 -17.24 -4.34
N ARG A 54 -11.84 -16.53 -5.44
CA ARG A 54 -13.05 -16.58 -6.27
C ARG A 54 -13.28 -17.98 -6.85
N ARG A 55 -12.18 -18.68 -7.19
CA ARG A 55 -12.26 -20.04 -7.75
C ARG A 55 -12.62 -21.09 -6.70
N THR A 56 -12.02 -20.99 -5.52
CA THR A 56 -12.10 -22.05 -4.50
C THR A 56 -13.04 -21.71 -3.34
N LYS A 57 -13.33 -20.43 -3.13
CA LYS A 57 -14.11 -19.91 -2.00
C LYS A 57 -13.52 -20.28 -0.63
N LYS A 58 -12.23 -20.58 -0.58
CA LYS A 58 -11.57 -20.90 0.70
C LYS A 58 -11.21 -19.62 1.43
N GLN A 59 -11.66 -19.53 2.68
CA GLN A 59 -11.45 -18.36 3.53
C GLN A 59 -9.97 -17.98 3.68
N ARG A 60 -9.08 -18.97 3.68
CA ARG A 60 -7.64 -18.73 3.82
C ARG A 60 -7.08 -17.78 2.76
N TYR A 61 -7.61 -17.82 1.55
CA TYR A 61 -7.16 -16.92 0.48
C TYR A 61 -7.63 -15.48 0.73
N LEU A 62 -8.83 -15.32 1.26
CA LEU A 62 -9.32 -14.00 1.64
C LEU A 62 -8.49 -13.42 2.79
N ASP A 63 -8.16 -14.25 3.78
CA ASP A 63 -7.33 -13.85 4.91
C ASP A 63 -5.93 -13.45 4.44
N GLU A 64 -5.36 -14.21 3.50
CA GLU A 64 -4.05 -13.90 2.91
C GLU A 64 -4.09 -12.56 2.15
N ALA A 65 -5.15 -12.33 1.37
CA ALA A 65 -5.32 -11.08 0.64
C ALA A 65 -5.40 -9.89 1.60
N ASN A 66 -6.12 -10.04 2.70
CA ASN A 66 -6.24 -8.99 3.73
C ASN A 66 -4.90 -8.76 4.44
N GLU A 67 -4.14 -9.81 4.69
CA GLU A 67 -2.80 -9.70 5.26
C GLU A 67 -1.86 -8.93 4.33
N ILE A 68 -1.90 -9.21 3.03
CA ILE A 68 -1.11 -8.49 2.04
C ILE A 68 -1.49 -7.01 2.05
N LEU A 69 -2.77 -6.70 2.08
CA LEU A 69 -3.25 -5.33 2.11
C LEU A 69 -2.81 -4.60 3.38
N GLN A 70 -2.85 -5.27 4.53
CA GLN A 70 -2.34 -4.70 5.78
C GLN A 70 -0.84 -4.42 5.69
N ASN A 71 -0.08 -5.32 5.07
CA ASN A 71 1.36 -5.14 4.86
C ASN A 71 1.65 -3.94 3.95
N VAL A 72 0.84 -3.75 2.91
CA VAL A 72 0.94 -2.56 2.04
C VAL A 72 0.74 -1.29 2.84
N ILE A 73 -0.31 -1.23 3.63
CA ILE A 73 -0.61 -0.07 4.48
C ILE A 73 0.55 0.21 5.44
N ASN A 74 1.06 -0.83 6.09
CA ASN A 74 2.18 -0.69 7.03
C ASN A 74 3.44 -0.20 6.32
N HIS A 75 3.68 -0.66 5.10
CA HIS A 75 4.82 -0.23 4.30
C HIS A 75 4.74 1.27 3.97
N ILE A 76 3.57 1.76 3.58
CA ILE A 76 3.34 3.18 3.31
C ILE A 76 3.50 4.01 4.59
N LYS A 77 2.95 3.53 5.70
CA LYS A 77 3.10 4.20 7.00
C LYS A 77 4.56 4.36 7.39
N LYS A 78 5.34 3.30 7.24
CA LYS A 78 6.76 3.30 7.56
C LYS A 78 7.52 4.30 6.69
N PHE A 79 7.25 4.32 5.41
CA PHE A 79 7.85 5.27 4.48
C PHE A 79 7.53 6.71 4.90
N SER A 80 6.25 6.98 5.13
CA SER A 80 5.77 8.29 5.56
C SER A 80 6.49 8.79 6.81
N LYS A 81 6.70 7.90 7.77
CA LYS A 81 7.29 8.25 9.06
C LYS A 81 8.79 8.51 8.97
N VAL A 82 9.50 7.70 8.20
CA VAL A 82 10.97 7.75 8.12
C VAL A 82 11.45 8.75 7.06
N GLU A 83 10.92 8.63 5.85
CA GLU A 83 11.42 9.41 4.70
C GLU A 83 10.93 10.86 4.72
N LEU A 84 9.68 11.09 5.06
CA LEU A 84 9.15 12.45 5.13
C LEU A 84 9.80 13.26 6.26
N LEU A 85 9.98 12.63 7.42
CA LEU A 85 10.64 13.29 8.53
C LEU A 85 12.11 13.58 8.22
N ALA A 86 12.80 12.64 7.57
CA ALA A 86 14.18 12.84 7.15
C ALA A 86 14.28 13.98 6.13
N SER A 87 13.34 14.05 5.20
CA SER A 87 13.27 15.10 4.20
C SER A 87 13.02 16.47 4.82
N LEU A 88 12.14 16.52 5.82
CA LEU A 88 11.85 17.77 6.54
C LEU A 88 13.01 18.24 7.43
N SER A 89 13.75 17.32 8.01
CA SER A 89 14.86 17.64 8.89
C SER A 89 16.13 18.09 8.17
N LYS A 90 16.18 17.91 6.85
CA LYS A 90 17.32 18.34 6.03
C LYS A 90 17.25 19.80 5.58
N ARG A 91 16.28 20.52 6.04
CA ARG A 91 16.18 21.95 5.72
C ARG A 91 17.07 22.80 6.62
#